data_3e95ce184c99a0edac1af29116bca975
#
_entry.id   3e95ce184c99a0edac1af29116bca975
#
_cell.length_a   1.000
_cell.length_b   1.000
_cell.length_c   1.000
_cell.angle_alpha   90.00
_cell.angle_beta   90.00
_cell.angle_gamma   90.00
#
_symmetry.space_group_name_H-M   'P 1'
#
loop_
_entity.id
_entity.type
_entity.pdbx_description
1 polymer ?
#
loop_
_entity_poly.entity_id
_entity_poly.type
_entity_poly.pdbx_seq_one_letter_code
_entity_poly.pdbx_strand_id
1 'polypeptide(L)'
;MSRRIEYDMKNELFDHYQNLPLSFYRKNSTGDLMARISEDVSRVRMYLGPAIMYGINLLVLFPLVIFYMVSVNAELTLYSLLPLPVLSLSIYFVNNLINERSERIQRSLSGLSTFVQEAFSGIRVLKAFVREEDSSRAFAEASEDYKEKSIALTKVNAMFFPLIMALVGISTIITVYVGGLQ
;
A
#
# COMPACT_ATOMS: atom_id res chain seq x y z
N MET A 1 -14.73 20.51 -4.54
CA MET A 1 -15.31 19.41 -5.33
C MET A 1 -15.49 18.13 -4.54
N SER A 2 -14.48 17.48 -3.97
CA SER A 2 -14.63 16.18 -3.32
C SER A 2 -15.61 16.14 -2.15
N ARG A 3 -15.73 17.21 -1.33
CA ARG A 3 -16.74 17.30 -0.26
C ARG A 3 -18.18 17.38 -0.78
N ARG A 4 -18.37 17.92 -1.99
CA ARG A 4 -19.68 17.98 -2.62
C ARG A 4 -20.12 16.59 -3.10
N ILE A 5 -19.18 15.84 -3.66
CA ILE A 5 -19.42 14.41 -4.02
C ILE A 5 -19.80 13.60 -2.78
N GLU A 6 -19.10 13.79 -1.65
CA GLU A 6 -19.43 13.12 -0.39
C GLU A 6 -20.85 13.46 0.09
N TYR A 7 -21.21 14.74 0.02
CA TYR A 7 -22.54 15.23 0.40
C TYR A 7 -23.63 14.61 -0.48
N ASP A 8 -23.43 14.67 -1.80
CA ASP A 8 -24.41 14.13 -2.77
C ASP A 8 -24.55 12.62 -2.59
N MET A 9 -23.47 11.88 -2.44
CA MET A 9 -23.50 10.43 -2.18
C MET A 9 -24.20 10.07 -0.86
N LYS A 10 -23.95 10.82 0.22
CA LYS A 10 -24.62 10.57 1.51
C LYS A 10 -26.12 10.78 1.43
N ASN A 11 -26.56 11.84 0.75
CA ASN A 11 -27.99 12.12 0.56
C ASN A 11 -28.65 11.04 -0.31
N GLU A 12 -28.03 10.65 -1.42
CA GLU A 12 -28.56 9.62 -2.32
C GLU A 12 -28.66 8.26 -1.61
N LEU A 13 -27.66 7.88 -0.83
CA LEU A 13 -27.69 6.64 -0.03
C LEU A 13 -28.74 6.71 1.06
N PHE A 14 -28.91 7.84 1.71
CA PHE A 14 -29.92 8.02 2.76
C PHE A 14 -31.33 7.90 2.17
N ASP A 15 -31.61 8.59 1.07
CA ASP A 15 -32.90 8.49 0.36
C ASP A 15 -33.15 7.06 -0.14
N HIS A 16 -32.13 6.42 -0.68
CA HIS A 16 -32.24 5.02 -1.12
C HIS A 16 -32.60 4.09 0.05
N TYR A 17 -31.93 4.24 1.18
CA TYR A 17 -32.23 3.42 2.35
C TYR A 17 -33.64 3.64 2.88
N GLN A 18 -34.17 4.87 2.89
CA GLN A 18 -35.54 5.11 3.32
C GLN A 18 -36.60 4.41 2.44
N ASN A 19 -36.28 4.17 1.18
CA ASN A 19 -37.19 3.52 0.22
C ASN A 19 -37.08 1.99 0.20
N LEU A 20 -36.17 1.39 1.00
CA LEU A 20 -36.02 -0.06 1.04
C LEU A 20 -37.09 -0.75 1.90
N PRO A 21 -37.51 -1.97 1.54
CA PRO A 21 -38.53 -2.70 2.27
C PRO A 21 -38.04 -3.17 3.66
N LEU A 22 -38.96 -3.35 4.59
CA LEU A 22 -38.67 -3.82 5.95
C LEU A 22 -37.92 -5.17 5.99
N SER A 23 -38.11 -6.02 4.97
CA SER A 23 -37.40 -7.29 4.84
C SER A 23 -35.89 -7.12 4.68
N PHE A 24 -35.45 -6.01 4.09
CA PHE A 24 -34.04 -5.65 3.98
C PHE A 24 -33.43 -5.37 5.35
N TYR A 25 -34.11 -4.60 6.19
CA TYR A 25 -33.62 -4.22 7.52
C TYR A 25 -33.62 -5.37 8.53
N ARG A 26 -34.42 -6.41 8.28
CA ARG A 26 -34.38 -7.65 9.08
C ARG A 26 -33.16 -8.53 8.76
N LYS A 27 -32.58 -8.38 7.56
CA LYS A 27 -31.42 -9.17 7.11
C LYS A 27 -30.08 -8.45 7.31
N ASN A 28 -30.09 -7.13 7.37
CA ASN A 28 -28.88 -6.30 7.44
C ASN A 28 -28.87 -5.52 8.75
N SER A 29 -27.73 -5.48 9.41
CA SER A 29 -27.60 -4.72 10.64
C SER A 29 -27.56 -3.21 10.37
N THR A 30 -28.27 -2.44 11.18
CA THR A 30 -28.27 -0.96 11.08
C THR A 30 -26.87 -0.38 11.22
N GLY A 31 -25.99 -1.02 12.03
CA GLY A 31 -24.61 -0.60 12.21
C GLY A 31 -23.79 -0.73 10.90
N ASP A 32 -23.95 -1.80 10.13
CA ASP A 32 -23.29 -1.96 8.83
C ASP A 32 -23.74 -0.90 7.82
N LEU A 33 -25.04 -0.60 7.78
CA LEU A 33 -25.60 0.44 6.91
C LEU A 33 -25.07 1.83 7.27
N MET A 34 -24.96 2.12 8.56
CA MET A 34 -24.39 3.38 9.05
C MET A 34 -22.89 3.48 8.75
N ALA A 35 -22.14 2.39 8.88
CA ALA A 35 -20.74 2.34 8.50
C ALA A 35 -20.53 2.65 7.01
N ARG A 36 -21.40 2.13 6.13
CA ARG A 36 -21.35 2.42 4.69
C ARG A 36 -21.59 3.91 4.38
N ILE A 37 -22.60 4.53 4.98
CA ILE A 37 -22.88 5.96 4.77
C ILE A 37 -21.75 6.84 5.34
N SER A 38 -21.17 6.49 6.48
CA SER A 38 -20.20 7.35 7.16
C SER A 38 -18.77 7.06 6.71
N GLU A 39 -18.32 5.79 6.78
CA GLU A 39 -16.92 5.43 6.53
C GLU A 39 -16.63 5.16 5.06
N ASP A 40 -17.43 4.32 4.38
CA ASP A 40 -17.11 3.92 3.00
C ASP A 40 -17.24 5.12 2.06
N VAL A 41 -18.28 5.94 2.19
CA VAL A 41 -18.41 7.17 1.40
C VAL A 41 -17.25 8.13 1.67
N SER A 42 -16.80 8.23 2.93
CA SER A 42 -15.63 9.05 3.29
C SER A 42 -14.33 8.50 2.68
N ARG A 43 -14.17 7.17 2.64
CA ARG A 43 -13.03 6.50 1.98
C ARG A 43 -13.04 6.76 0.46
N VAL A 44 -14.20 6.64 -0.19
CA VAL A 44 -14.37 6.95 -1.62
C VAL A 44 -13.95 8.41 -1.89
N ARG A 45 -14.39 9.36 -1.07
CA ARG A 45 -13.99 10.76 -1.19
C ARG A 45 -12.48 10.95 -1.05
N MET A 46 -11.87 10.32 -0.03
CA MET A 46 -10.42 10.42 0.19
C MET A 46 -9.60 9.83 -0.96
N TYR A 47 -10.14 8.81 -1.64
CA TYR A 47 -9.49 8.23 -2.80
C TYR A 47 -9.67 9.10 -4.06
N LEU A 48 -10.92 9.47 -4.38
CA LEU A 48 -11.24 10.23 -5.61
C LEU A 48 -10.68 11.65 -5.58
N GLY A 49 -10.72 12.34 -4.44
CA GLY A 49 -10.24 13.71 -4.33
C GLY A 49 -8.77 13.87 -4.72
N PRO A 50 -7.84 13.21 -4.04
CA PRO A 50 -6.43 13.20 -4.40
C PRO A 50 -6.15 12.60 -5.78
N ALA A 51 -6.81 11.51 -6.18
CA ALA A 51 -6.58 10.87 -7.46
C ALA A 51 -6.90 11.80 -8.64
N ILE A 52 -8.04 12.50 -8.60
CA ILE A 52 -8.41 13.47 -9.62
C ILE A 52 -7.44 14.65 -9.62
N MET A 53 -7.12 15.19 -8.45
CA MET A 53 -6.22 16.35 -8.33
C MET A 53 -4.82 16.03 -8.85
N TYR A 54 -4.22 14.93 -8.40
CA TYR A 54 -2.89 14.52 -8.86
C TYR A 54 -2.90 14.03 -10.29
N GLY A 55 -3.96 13.33 -10.72
CA GLY A 55 -4.11 12.85 -12.09
C GLY A 55 -4.14 14.01 -13.10
N ILE A 56 -4.98 15.02 -12.89
CA ILE A 56 -5.05 16.19 -13.75
C ILE A 56 -3.72 16.96 -13.75
N ASN A 57 -3.13 17.16 -12.57
CA ASN A 57 -1.84 17.85 -12.45
C ASN A 57 -0.74 17.11 -13.24
N LEU A 58 -0.67 15.78 -13.12
CA LEU A 58 0.32 14.99 -13.83
C LEU A 58 0.11 15.01 -15.35
N LEU A 59 -1.15 14.90 -15.79
CA LEU A 59 -1.51 14.94 -17.22
C LEU A 59 -1.19 16.26 -17.88
N VAL A 60 -1.21 17.36 -17.15
CA VAL A 60 -0.89 18.69 -17.69
C VAL A 60 0.60 19.00 -17.54
N LEU A 61 1.15 18.80 -16.34
CA LEU A 61 2.52 19.17 -16.02
C LEU A 61 3.54 18.34 -16.78
N PHE A 62 3.34 17.04 -16.88
CA PHE A 62 4.32 16.14 -17.47
C PHE A 62 4.57 16.40 -18.97
N PRO A 63 3.54 16.51 -19.83
CA PRO A 63 3.73 16.87 -21.23
C PRO A 63 4.30 18.28 -21.40
N LEU A 64 3.86 19.25 -20.58
CA LEU A 64 4.34 20.61 -20.63
C LEU A 64 5.83 20.71 -20.30
N VAL A 65 6.28 20.00 -19.26
CA VAL A 65 7.70 19.96 -18.89
C VAL A 65 8.53 19.31 -19.99
N ILE A 66 8.09 18.18 -20.54
CA ILE A 66 8.79 17.50 -21.63
C ILE A 66 8.87 18.42 -22.86
N PHE A 67 7.77 19.05 -23.23
CA PHE A 67 7.74 20.00 -24.36
C PHE A 67 8.75 21.13 -24.16
N TYR A 68 8.80 21.70 -22.95
CA TYR A 68 9.75 22.76 -22.65
C TYR A 68 11.21 22.25 -22.67
N MET A 69 11.48 21.08 -22.09
CA MET A 69 12.82 20.46 -22.11
C MET A 69 13.30 20.21 -23.55
N VAL A 70 12.44 19.63 -24.40
CA VAL A 70 12.76 19.37 -25.82
C VAL A 70 12.99 20.68 -26.59
N SER A 71 12.25 21.75 -26.27
CA SER A 71 12.43 23.06 -26.93
C SER A 71 13.76 23.74 -26.59
N VAL A 72 14.32 23.43 -25.40
CA VAL A 72 15.65 23.94 -25.00
C VAL A 72 16.77 23.09 -25.61
N ASN A 73 16.74 21.78 -25.43
CA ASN A 73 17.71 20.86 -25.99
C ASN A 73 17.14 19.43 -26.02
N ALA A 74 16.83 18.94 -27.21
CA ALA A 74 16.22 17.60 -27.39
C ALA A 74 17.18 16.45 -27.02
N GLU A 75 18.47 16.61 -27.30
CA GLU A 75 19.48 15.61 -26.99
C GLU A 75 19.69 15.47 -25.48
N LEU A 76 19.84 16.58 -24.76
CA LEU A 76 19.95 16.59 -23.31
C LEU A 76 18.71 16.04 -22.64
N THR A 77 17.52 16.34 -23.20
CA THR A 77 16.25 15.79 -22.71
C THR A 77 16.23 14.27 -22.82
N LEU A 78 16.67 13.70 -23.92
CA LEU A 78 16.73 12.25 -24.10
C LEU A 78 17.63 11.59 -23.04
N TYR A 79 18.82 12.11 -22.82
CA TYR A 79 19.74 11.59 -21.79
C TYR A 79 19.20 11.72 -20.37
N SER A 80 18.53 12.83 -20.06
CA SER A 80 17.95 13.03 -18.73
C SER A 80 16.73 12.13 -18.43
N LEU A 81 15.97 11.76 -19.46
CA LEU A 81 14.82 10.87 -19.35
C LEU A 81 15.19 9.38 -19.39
N LEU A 82 16.36 9.01 -19.91
CA LEU A 82 16.80 7.62 -20.07
C LEU A 82 16.76 6.79 -18.76
N PRO A 83 17.09 7.32 -17.59
CA PRO A 83 16.97 6.58 -16.34
C PRO A 83 15.53 6.32 -15.88
N LEU A 84 14.50 7.05 -16.36
CA LEU A 84 13.11 6.90 -15.91
C LEU A 84 12.48 5.52 -16.24
N PRO A 85 12.66 4.93 -17.44
CA PRO A 85 12.22 3.57 -17.72
C PRO A 85 12.87 2.55 -16.78
N VAL A 86 14.17 2.71 -16.49
CA VAL A 86 14.89 1.83 -15.55
C VAL A 86 14.33 1.96 -14.15
N LEU A 87 14.02 3.19 -13.70
CA LEU A 87 13.37 3.46 -12.45
C LEU A 87 11.99 2.79 -12.37
N SER A 88 11.17 2.93 -13.41
CA SER A 88 9.83 2.34 -13.48
C SER A 88 9.87 0.80 -13.38
N LEU A 89 10.77 0.17 -14.12
CA LEU A 89 10.98 -1.28 -14.04
C LEU A 89 11.47 -1.71 -12.65
N SER A 90 12.41 -0.96 -12.07
CA SER A 90 12.93 -1.24 -10.73
C SER A 90 11.82 -1.16 -9.67
N ILE A 91 10.97 -0.13 -9.73
CA ILE A 91 9.81 0.03 -8.82
C ILE A 91 8.85 -1.16 -8.99
N TYR A 92 8.56 -1.57 -10.21
CA TYR A 92 7.66 -2.70 -10.46
C TYR A 92 8.18 -4.00 -9.84
N PHE A 93 9.45 -4.34 -10.07
CA PHE A 93 10.07 -5.56 -9.51
C PHE A 93 10.14 -5.52 -7.98
N VAL A 94 10.54 -4.39 -7.40
CA VAL A 94 10.64 -4.24 -5.94
C VAL A 94 9.26 -4.30 -5.29
N ASN A 95 8.24 -3.66 -5.87
CA ASN A 95 6.87 -3.75 -5.34
C ASN A 95 6.33 -5.18 -5.35
N ASN A 96 6.56 -5.94 -6.43
CA ASN A 96 6.15 -7.34 -6.47
C ASN A 96 6.85 -8.17 -5.37
N LEU A 97 8.14 -7.94 -5.17
CA LEU A 97 8.90 -8.61 -4.11
C LEU A 97 8.41 -8.24 -2.71
N ILE A 98 8.08 -6.95 -2.48
CA ILE A 98 7.50 -6.46 -1.23
C ILE A 98 6.14 -7.13 -0.98
N ASN A 99 5.27 -7.19 -1.98
CA ASN A 99 3.95 -7.79 -1.86
C ASN A 99 4.04 -9.29 -1.52
N GLU A 100 4.89 -10.03 -2.23
CA GLU A 100 5.11 -11.45 -1.96
C GLU A 100 5.64 -11.70 -0.54
N ARG A 101 6.63 -10.94 -0.10
CA ARG A 101 7.19 -11.07 1.25
C ARG A 101 6.20 -10.63 2.32
N SER A 102 5.43 -9.57 2.06
CA SER A 102 4.37 -9.10 2.96
C SER A 102 3.29 -10.16 3.18
N GLU A 103 2.89 -10.86 2.12
CA GLU A 103 1.94 -11.97 2.23
C GLU A 103 2.50 -13.14 3.08
N ARG A 104 3.78 -13.47 2.89
CA ARG A 104 4.45 -14.50 3.71
C ARG A 104 4.48 -14.13 5.19
N ILE A 105 4.73 -12.86 5.52
CA ILE A 105 4.68 -12.36 6.90
C ILE A 105 3.28 -12.47 7.47
N GLN A 106 2.25 -12.05 6.70
CA GLN A 106 0.86 -12.12 7.15
C GLN A 106 0.42 -13.56 7.46
N ARG A 107 0.83 -14.52 6.64
CA ARG A 107 0.58 -15.95 6.89
C ARG A 107 1.28 -16.44 8.16
N SER A 108 2.54 -16.03 8.37
CA SER A 108 3.30 -16.42 9.57
C SER A 108 2.70 -15.78 10.84
N LEU A 109 2.29 -14.50 10.77
CA LEU A 109 1.62 -13.81 11.87
C LEU A 109 0.26 -14.44 12.21
N SER A 110 -0.52 -14.82 11.20
CA SER A 110 -1.79 -15.52 11.40
C SER A 110 -1.57 -16.86 12.08
N GLY A 111 -0.57 -17.63 11.64
CA GLY A 111 -0.19 -18.90 12.28
C GLY A 111 0.22 -18.73 13.75
N LEU A 112 1.04 -17.71 14.03
CA LEU A 112 1.46 -17.37 15.39
C LEU A 112 0.27 -16.99 16.28
N SER A 113 -0.65 -16.18 15.75
CA SER A 113 -1.87 -15.77 16.47
C SER A 113 -2.79 -16.94 16.77
N THR A 114 -2.96 -17.85 15.81
CA THR A 114 -3.72 -19.10 16.00
C THR A 114 -3.08 -19.97 17.07
N PHE A 115 -1.75 -20.15 17.01
CA PHE A 115 -1.01 -20.91 18.03
C PHE A 115 -1.23 -20.36 19.44
N VAL A 116 -1.14 -19.04 19.61
CA VAL A 116 -1.37 -18.38 20.90
C VAL A 116 -2.80 -18.60 21.38
N GLN A 117 -3.77 -18.46 20.48
CA GLN A 117 -5.18 -18.66 20.80
C GLN A 117 -5.45 -20.11 21.22
N GLU A 118 -4.90 -21.10 20.52
CA GLU A 118 -5.01 -22.52 20.86
C GLU A 118 -4.36 -22.84 22.20
N ALA A 119 -3.13 -22.33 22.43
CA ALA A 119 -2.40 -22.54 23.68
C ALA A 119 -3.16 -21.98 24.89
N PHE A 120 -3.72 -20.78 24.78
CA PHE A 120 -4.50 -20.17 25.89
C PHE A 120 -5.88 -20.80 26.05
N SER A 121 -6.55 -21.19 24.98
CA SER A 121 -7.82 -21.90 25.05
C SER A 121 -7.65 -23.27 25.69
N GLY A 122 -6.53 -23.95 25.40
CA GLY A 122 -6.14 -25.25 25.93
C GLY A 122 -5.29 -25.21 27.20
N ILE A 123 -5.15 -24.06 27.87
CA ILE A 123 -4.18 -23.87 28.97
C ILE A 123 -4.34 -24.87 30.13
N ARG A 124 -5.57 -25.30 30.40
CA ARG A 124 -5.84 -26.31 31.44
C ARG A 124 -5.22 -27.67 31.08
N VAL A 125 -5.28 -28.01 29.79
CA VAL A 125 -4.69 -29.27 29.28
C VAL A 125 -3.17 -29.20 29.32
N LEU A 126 -2.60 -28.08 28.82
CA LEU A 126 -1.16 -27.82 28.86
C LEU A 126 -0.62 -28.00 30.30
N LYS A 127 -1.30 -27.36 31.27
CA LYS A 127 -0.91 -27.43 32.68
C LYS A 127 -1.12 -28.83 33.30
N ALA A 128 -2.21 -29.51 32.95
CA ALA A 128 -2.48 -30.86 33.48
C ALA A 128 -1.45 -31.89 33.03
N PHE A 129 -0.89 -31.72 31.83
CA PHE A 129 0.12 -32.61 31.27
C PHE A 129 1.57 -32.06 31.36
N VAL A 130 1.78 -30.95 32.06
CA VAL A 130 3.09 -30.30 32.27
C VAL A 130 3.83 -30.10 30.93
N ARG A 131 3.11 -29.58 29.91
CA ARG A 131 3.64 -29.38 28.55
C ARG A 131 3.94 -27.91 28.23
N GLU A 132 4.10 -27.05 29.24
CA GLU A 132 4.38 -25.63 29.07
C GLU A 132 5.70 -25.39 28.35
N GLU A 133 6.72 -26.19 28.64
CA GLU A 133 8.06 -26.03 28.06
C GLU A 133 8.07 -26.39 26.57
N ASP A 134 7.35 -27.45 26.17
CA ASP A 134 7.18 -27.79 24.75
C ASP A 134 6.41 -26.73 23.98
N SER A 135 5.33 -26.19 24.58
CA SER A 135 4.57 -25.12 24.00
C SER A 135 5.41 -23.85 23.85
N SER A 136 6.22 -23.51 24.85
CA SER A 136 7.13 -22.36 24.81
C SER A 136 8.18 -22.50 23.71
N ARG A 137 8.72 -23.72 23.51
CA ARG A 137 9.68 -23.99 22.44
C ARG A 137 9.04 -23.86 21.07
N ALA A 138 7.86 -24.41 20.87
CA ALA A 138 7.13 -24.31 19.61
C ALA A 138 6.76 -22.83 19.29
N PHE A 139 6.38 -22.05 20.31
CA PHE A 139 6.16 -20.62 20.15
C PHE A 139 7.43 -19.87 19.74
N ALA A 140 8.57 -20.20 20.37
CA ALA A 140 9.85 -19.57 20.05
C ALA A 140 10.28 -19.86 18.60
N GLU A 141 10.08 -21.10 18.11
CA GLU A 141 10.34 -21.47 16.71
C GLU A 141 9.44 -20.70 15.74
N ALA A 142 8.14 -20.63 16.01
CA ALA A 142 7.20 -19.86 15.18
C ALA A 142 7.50 -18.35 15.19
N SER A 143 7.91 -17.82 16.33
CA SER A 143 8.31 -16.42 16.49
C SER A 143 9.61 -16.10 15.75
N GLU A 144 10.58 -17.02 15.75
CA GLU A 144 11.83 -16.86 14.99
C GLU A 144 11.56 -16.87 13.47
N ASP A 145 10.69 -17.79 12.98
CA ASP A 145 10.26 -17.81 11.58
C ASP A 145 9.60 -16.48 11.15
N TYR A 146 8.72 -15.93 12.00
CA TYR A 146 8.11 -14.62 11.78
C TYR A 146 9.15 -13.51 11.72
N LYS A 147 10.09 -13.51 12.66
CA LYS A 147 11.18 -12.54 12.73
C LYS A 147 12.05 -12.59 11.47
N GLU A 148 12.47 -13.77 11.01
CA GLU A 148 13.28 -13.93 9.80
C GLU A 148 12.58 -13.36 8.56
N LYS A 149 11.29 -13.66 8.38
CA LYS A 149 10.47 -13.14 7.29
C LYS A 149 10.32 -11.62 7.38
N SER A 150 10.13 -11.09 8.60
CA SER A 150 10.00 -9.65 8.85
C SER A 150 11.30 -8.91 8.51
N ILE A 151 12.45 -9.45 8.94
CA ILE A 151 13.77 -8.90 8.60
C ILE A 151 14.00 -8.94 7.09
N ALA A 152 13.60 -10.04 6.41
CA ALA A 152 13.74 -10.16 4.97
C ALA A 152 12.92 -9.10 4.21
N LEU A 153 11.71 -8.76 4.66
CA LEU A 153 10.92 -7.66 4.08
C LEU A 153 11.56 -6.30 4.37
N THR A 154 11.97 -6.09 5.62
CA THR A 154 12.60 -4.83 6.05
C THR A 154 13.86 -4.52 5.23
N LYS A 155 14.68 -5.53 4.92
CA LYS A 155 15.87 -5.35 4.05
C LYS A 155 15.48 -4.85 2.65
N VAL A 156 14.43 -5.39 2.04
CA VAL A 156 13.95 -4.94 0.72
C VAL A 156 13.45 -3.49 0.80
N ASN A 157 12.63 -3.17 1.79
CA ASN A 157 12.13 -1.83 2.01
C ASN A 157 13.27 -0.82 2.26
N ALA A 158 14.28 -1.21 3.05
CA ALA A 158 15.42 -0.35 3.35
C ALA A 158 16.29 -0.05 2.12
N MET A 159 16.37 -0.98 1.15
CA MET A 159 17.12 -0.77 -0.08
C MET A 159 16.34 0.01 -1.15
N PHE A 160 15.03 0.09 -1.03
CA PHE A 160 14.18 0.74 -2.03
C PHE A 160 14.47 2.24 -2.18
N PHE A 161 14.53 2.96 -1.07
CA PHE A 161 14.80 4.40 -1.09
C PHE A 161 16.21 4.76 -1.61
N PRO A 162 17.29 4.11 -1.16
CA PRO A 162 18.63 4.31 -1.74
C PRO A 162 18.70 4.01 -3.25
N LEU A 163 17.97 2.99 -3.73
CA LEU A 163 17.91 2.67 -5.15
C LEU A 163 17.30 3.82 -5.96
N ILE A 164 16.17 4.36 -5.51
CA ILE A 164 15.53 5.52 -6.15
C ILE A 164 16.48 6.72 -6.16
N MET A 165 17.09 7.02 -5.01
CA MET A 165 18.03 8.14 -4.91
C MET A 165 19.26 7.98 -5.80
N ALA A 166 19.79 6.76 -5.93
CA ALA A 166 20.89 6.48 -6.84
C ALA A 166 20.51 6.72 -8.30
N LEU A 167 19.34 6.24 -8.74
CA LEU A 167 18.87 6.43 -10.12
C LEU A 167 18.58 7.90 -10.45
N VAL A 168 17.97 8.64 -9.52
CA VAL A 168 17.76 10.09 -9.66
C VAL A 168 19.11 10.83 -9.68
N GLY A 169 20.04 10.44 -8.81
CA GLY A 169 21.41 10.99 -8.79
C GLY A 169 22.15 10.75 -10.10
N ILE A 170 22.07 9.56 -10.66
CA ILE A 170 22.65 9.24 -11.98
C ILE A 170 22.03 10.11 -13.07
N SER A 171 20.71 10.29 -13.08
CA SER A 171 20.05 11.21 -14.03
C SER A 171 20.59 12.62 -13.94
N THR A 172 20.76 13.14 -12.71
CA THR A 172 21.31 14.46 -12.47
C THR A 172 22.76 14.58 -12.96
N ILE A 173 23.60 13.59 -12.65
CA ILE A 173 25.02 13.56 -13.08
C ILE A 173 25.11 13.53 -14.61
N ILE A 174 24.32 12.69 -15.28
CA ILE A 174 24.28 12.62 -16.76
C ILE A 174 23.89 13.97 -17.34
N THR A 175 22.84 14.60 -16.80
CA THR A 175 22.36 15.90 -17.27
C THR A 175 23.40 16.99 -17.12
N VAL A 176 24.10 17.06 -15.97
CA VAL A 176 25.15 18.05 -15.72
C VAL A 176 26.38 17.77 -16.60
N TYR A 177 26.77 16.52 -16.76
CA TYR A 177 27.93 16.16 -17.57
C TYR A 177 27.72 16.44 -19.05
N VAL A 178 26.61 15.97 -19.61
CA VAL A 178 26.29 16.17 -21.05
C VAL A 178 25.99 17.67 -21.32
N GLY A 179 25.25 18.34 -20.43
CA GLY A 179 24.96 19.77 -20.61
C GLY A 179 26.19 20.67 -20.42
N GLY A 180 27.22 20.24 -19.69
CA GLY A 180 28.48 20.96 -19.56
C GLY A 180 29.44 20.75 -20.71
N LEU A 181 29.23 19.76 -21.58
CA LEU A 181 30.02 19.51 -22.78
C LEU A 181 29.46 20.21 -24.03
N GLN A 182 28.21 20.68 -23.97
CA GLN A 182 27.53 21.48 -25.01
C GLN A 182 27.63 22.98 -24.75
#